data_c6be9a0504a4480257fcf5fd925a54dc
#
_entry.id   c6be9a0504a4480257fcf5fd925a54dc
#
_cell.length_a   1.000
_cell.length_b   1.000
_cell.length_c   1.000
_cell.angle_alpha   90.00
_cell.angle_beta   90.00
_cell.angle_gamma   90.00
#
_symmetry.space_group_name_H-M   'P 1'
#
loop_
_entity.id
_entity.type
_entity.pdbx_description
1 polymer ?
#
loop_
_entity_poly.entity_id
_entity_poly.type
_entity_poly.pdbx_seq_one_letter_code
_entity_poly.pdbx_strand_id
1 'polypeptide(L)'
;MQWIDALNYEEVMTFLRSTPANLFFKDSECRYRFVSDIGTFFPYGEGREEDVLGKTDLEIWCNEEQARFYYEQDQKVLATGKGASYITEVPREDGTAYYQIKKNPVVLEGGVIGIVGLIDDITERVRLEKQAQNWAIHDELTGLYNRNYLKVKGAEQLKGATMPITIIMGDCNYLKRVNDVYGHEYGDLLLKRVARVIRENLPPESVALRIGGDEFLIACNHFS
;
A
#
# COMPACT_ATOMS: atom_id res chain seq x y z
N MET A 1 -33.93 19.31 -8.05
CA MET A 1 -32.81 20.17 -8.47
C MET A 1 -32.95 21.61 -7.98
N GLN A 2 -34.01 21.91 -7.23
CA GLN A 2 -34.36 23.30 -6.83
C GLN A 2 -33.71 23.80 -5.52
N TRP A 3 -33.17 22.93 -4.65
CA TRP A 3 -32.62 23.36 -3.35
C TRP A 3 -31.17 23.80 -3.43
N ILE A 4 -30.36 23.25 -4.36
CA ILE A 4 -28.94 23.64 -4.55
C ILE A 4 -28.83 25.08 -5.05
N ASP A 5 -29.76 25.50 -5.93
CA ASP A 5 -29.78 26.85 -6.49
C ASP A 5 -30.14 27.92 -5.43
N ALA A 6 -30.65 27.51 -4.26
CA ALA A 6 -31.02 28.38 -3.17
C ALA A 6 -29.92 28.53 -2.09
N LEU A 7 -28.83 27.74 -2.16
CA LEU A 7 -27.75 27.81 -1.17
C LEU A 7 -26.91 29.09 -1.35
N ASN A 8 -26.69 29.77 -0.24
CA ASN A 8 -25.75 30.88 -0.21
C ASN A 8 -24.29 30.37 -0.06
N TYR A 9 -23.32 31.28 -0.16
CA TYR A 9 -21.90 30.94 -0.09
C TYR A 9 -21.52 30.20 1.21
N GLU A 10 -22.02 30.63 2.37
CA GLU A 10 -21.72 30.03 3.66
C GLU A 10 -22.28 28.60 3.77
N GLU A 11 -23.47 28.37 3.26
CA GLU A 11 -24.09 27.06 3.23
C GLU A 11 -23.34 26.09 2.30
N VAL A 12 -22.88 26.54 1.13
CA VAL A 12 -22.03 25.74 0.24
C VAL A 12 -20.71 25.40 0.90
N MET A 13 -20.06 26.37 1.56
CA MET A 13 -18.80 26.15 2.26
C MET A 13 -18.95 25.19 3.44
N THR A 14 -20.06 25.30 4.19
CA THR A 14 -20.40 24.38 5.26
C THR A 14 -20.62 22.97 4.74
N PHE A 15 -21.33 22.82 3.64
CA PHE A 15 -21.53 21.54 2.97
C PHE A 15 -20.19 20.90 2.53
N LEU A 16 -19.31 21.66 1.89
CA LEU A 16 -18.00 21.18 1.48
C LEU A 16 -17.13 20.73 2.66
N ARG A 17 -17.13 21.51 3.77
CA ARG A 17 -16.41 21.15 5.01
C ARG A 17 -17.01 19.95 5.74
N SER A 18 -18.32 19.72 5.61
CA SER A 18 -19.01 18.58 6.21
C SER A 18 -18.92 17.30 5.39
N THR A 19 -18.36 17.37 4.19
CA THR A 19 -18.17 16.19 3.34
C THR A 19 -17.16 15.25 3.99
N PRO A 20 -17.47 13.95 4.15
CA PRO A 20 -16.55 12.97 4.74
C PRO A 20 -15.44 12.58 3.75
N ALA A 21 -14.78 13.57 3.18
CA ALA A 21 -13.72 13.43 2.19
C ALA A 21 -12.77 14.62 2.28
N ASN A 22 -11.48 14.37 2.16
CA ASN A 22 -10.46 15.41 2.19
C ASN A 22 -10.37 16.08 0.83
N LEU A 23 -11.12 17.14 0.67
CA LEU A 23 -11.21 17.93 -0.57
C LEU A 23 -10.27 19.13 -0.52
N PHE A 24 -9.72 19.46 -1.66
CA PHE A 24 -9.04 20.73 -1.87
C PHE A 24 -9.42 21.35 -3.22
N PHE A 25 -9.31 22.66 -3.29
CA PHE A 25 -9.38 23.40 -4.55
C PHE A 25 -8.15 24.27 -4.71
N LYS A 26 -7.56 24.26 -5.91
CA LYS A 26 -6.47 25.15 -6.33
C LYS A 26 -6.90 25.95 -7.55
N ASP A 27 -6.41 27.20 -7.64
CA ASP A 27 -6.62 28.03 -8.82
C ASP A 27 -5.69 27.65 -9.99
N SER A 28 -5.77 28.45 -11.06
CA SER A 28 -4.94 28.29 -12.27
C SER A 28 -3.43 28.51 -12.04
N GLU A 29 -3.04 29.10 -10.90
CA GLU A 29 -1.65 29.26 -10.47
C GLU A 29 -1.18 28.15 -9.54
N CYS A 30 -1.96 27.06 -9.41
CA CYS A 30 -1.72 25.93 -8.49
C CYS A 30 -1.71 26.33 -7.00
N ARG A 31 -2.35 27.46 -6.63
CA ARG A 31 -2.45 27.92 -5.25
C ARG A 31 -3.70 27.35 -4.59
N TYR A 32 -3.55 26.83 -3.39
CA TYR A 32 -4.68 26.34 -2.61
C TYR A 32 -5.64 27.47 -2.27
N ARG A 33 -6.90 27.30 -2.59
CA ARG A 33 -8.01 28.22 -2.29
C ARG A 33 -9.02 27.66 -1.32
N PHE A 34 -9.01 26.35 -1.14
CA PHE A 34 -9.87 25.66 -0.19
C PHE A 34 -9.23 24.33 0.21
N VAL A 35 -9.39 23.95 1.46
CA VAL A 35 -9.14 22.62 2.03
C VAL A 35 -10.26 22.28 3.00
N SER A 36 -10.80 21.07 2.93
CA SER A 36 -11.88 20.65 3.86
C SER A 36 -11.35 20.17 5.20
N ASP A 37 -10.16 19.57 5.21
CA ASP A 37 -9.47 19.10 6.41
C ASP A 37 -7.97 19.43 6.35
N ILE A 38 -7.55 20.29 7.25
CA ILE A 38 -6.16 20.71 7.36
C ILE A 38 -5.24 19.62 7.92
N GLY A 39 -5.76 18.71 8.75
CA GLY A 39 -5.00 17.62 9.35
C GLY A 39 -4.40 16.67 8.34
N THR A 40 -5.00 16.58 7.15
CA THR A 40 -4.45 15.78 6.03
C THR A 40 -3.14 16.36 5.50
N PHE A 41 -2.96 17.67 5.58
CA PHE A 41 -1.75 18.36 5.12
C PHE A 41 -0.64 18.35 6.18
N PHE A 42 -1.01 18.35 7.45
CA PHE A 42 -0.07 18.38 8.58
C PHE A 42 -0.32 17.23 9.55
N PRO A 43 -0.08 15.96 9.12
CA PRO A 43 -0.36 14.80 9.97
C PRO A 43 0.51 14.73 11.22
N TYR A 44 1.54 15.57 11.35
CA TYR A 44 2.48 15.60 12.46
C TYR A 44 2.48 16.89 13.27
N GLY A 45 1.56 17.84 13.01
CA GLY A 45 1.68 19.11 13.68
C GLY A 45 0.44 20.00 13.67
N GLU A 46 0.61 21.15 14.28
CA GLU A 46 -0.39 22.21 14.46
C GLU A 46 -0.45 23.12 13.22
N GLY A 47 -0.71 22.53 12.02
CA GLY A 47 -0.94 23.33 10.82
C GLY A 47 -2.29 24.04 10.84
N ARG A 48 -2.33 25.26 10.33
CA ARG A 48 -3.54 26.06 10.19
C ARG A 48 -3.86 26.29 8.71
N GLU A 49 -5.12 26.61 8.39
CA GLU A 49 -5.51 26.90 7.00
C GLU A 49 -4.63 27.99 6.38
N GLU A 50 -4.24 29.02 7.15
CA GLU A 50 -3.33 30.09 6.70
C GLU A 50 -1.92 29.60 6.30
N ASP A 51 -1.52 28.42 6.74
CA ASP A 51 -0.26 27.78 6.36
C ASP A 51 -0.32 27.14 4.97
N VAL A 52 -1.53 26.93 4.44
CA VAL A 52 -1.81 26.28 3.16
C VAL A 52 -2.42 27.22 2.16
N LEU A 53 -3.43 27.99 2.56
CA LEU A 53 -4.18 28.86 1.65
C LEU A 53 -3.29 29.94 1.01
N GLY A 54 -3.44 30.10 -0.30
CA GLY A 54 -2.66 31.02 -1.13
C GLY A 54 -1.29 30.51 -1.54
N LYS A 55 -0.85 29.34 -1.02
CA LYS A 55 0.46 28.74 -1.32
C LYS A 55 0.33 27.60 -2.34
N THR A 56 1.42 27.29 -3.00
CA THR A 56 1.60 26.12 -3.87
C THR A 56 2.20 24.96 -3.09
N ASP A 57 2.24 23.74 -3.68
CA ASP A 57 2.94 22.61 -3.07
C ASP A 57 4.42 22.89 -2.80
N LEU A 58 5.07 23.67 -3.65
CA LEU A 58 6.49 24.03 -3.50
C LEU A 58 6.76 24.88 -2.25
N GLU A 59 5.74 25.59 -1.76
CA GLU A 59 5.84 26.48 -0.59
C GLU A 59 5.41 25.78 0.70
N ILE A 60 4.73 24.62 0.62
CA ILE A 60 4.15 23.91 1.77
C ILE A 60 5.01 22.72 2.18
N TRP A 61 5.43 21.91 1.21
CA TRP A 61 6.06 20.63 1.51
C TRP A 61 7.57 20.76 1.72
N CYS A 62 8.06 20.21 2.83
CA CYS A 62 9.50 20.22 3.15
C CYS A 62 10.33 19.30 2.25
N ASN A 63 9.73 18.24 1.71
CA ASN A 63 10.40 17.36 0.75
C ASN A 63 10.28 17.96 -0.65
N GLU A 64 11.39 18.51 -1.16
CA GLU A 64 11.43 19.21 -2.44
C GLU A 64 11.04 18.32 -3.64
N GLU A 65 11.45 17.05 -3.65
CA GLU A 65 11.14 16.11 -4.73
C GLU A 65 9.64 15.84 -4.77
N GLN A 66 9.03 15.60 -3.62
CA GLN A 66 7.59 15.37 -3.49
C GLN A 66 6.78 16.62 -3.82
N ALA A 67 7.22 17.79 -3.34
CA ALA A 67 6.62 19.08 -3.65
C ALA A 67 6.59 19.35 -5.15
N ARG A 68 7.73 19.11 -5.81
CA ARG A 68 7.87 19.28 -7.27
C ARG A 68 6.97 18.31 -8.01
N PHE A 69 6.92 17.04 -7.61
CA PHE A 69 6.04 16.05 -8.22
C PHE A 69 4.57 16.50 -8.17
N TYR A 70 4.09 16.95 -7.00
CA TYR A 70 2.69 17.40 -6.85
C TYR A 70 2.37 18.61 -7.71
N TYR A 71 3.28 19.57 -7.76
CA TYR A 71 3.15 20.78 -8.57
C TYR A 71 3.13 20.46 -10.07
N GLU A 72 4.00 19.58 -10.54
CA GLU A 72 4.03 19.10 -11.94
C GLU A 72 2.73 18.39 -12.33
N GLN A 73 2.15 17.58 -11.42
CA GLN A 73 0.84 16.96 -11.67
C GLN A 73 -0.27 18.02 -11.80
N ASP A 74 -0.24 19.06 -11.00
CA ASP A 74 -1.20 20.18 -11.11
C ASP A 74 -1.07 20.88 -12.46
N GLN A 75 0.13 21.27 -12.84
CA GLN A 75 0.38 21.89 -14.14
C GLN A 75 -0.08 21.01 -15.30
N LYS A 76 0.13 19.71 -15.21
CA LYS A 76 -0.32 18.75 -16.23
C LYS A 76 -1.84 18.70 -16.34
N VAL A 77 -2.56 18.69 -15.22
CA VAL A 77 -4.03 18.73 -15.20
C VAL A 77 -4.54 20.03 -15.83
N LEU A 78 -3.97 21.18 -15.47
CA LEU A 78 -4.35 22.49 -16.02
C LEU A 78 -4.08 22.57 -17.53
N ALA A 79 -2.92 22.13 -17.98
CA ALA A 79 -2.51 22.21 -19.39
C ALA A 79 -3.30 21.25 -20.29
N THR A 80 -3.63 20.06 -19.81
CA THR A 80 -4.28 19.02 -20.62
C THR A 80 -5.81 19.00 -20.50
N GLY A 81 -6.35 19.59 -19.45
CA GLY A 81 -7.76 19.46 -19.10
C GLY A 81 -8.18 18.03 -18.75
N LYS A 82 -7.24 17.16 -18.44
CA LYS A 82 -7.48 15.75 -18.05
C LYS A 82 -7.15 15.52 -16.58
N GLY A 83 -7.97 14.76 -15.89
CA GLY A 83 -7.73 14.38 -14.51
C GLY A 83 -6.48 13.50 -14.34
N ALA A 84 -5.94 13.50 -13.13
CA ALA A 84 -4.84 12.65 -12.70
C ALA A 84 -5.23 11.86 -11.45
N SER A 85 -4.69 10.65 -11.30
CA SER A 85 -4.82 9.85 -10.08
C SER A 85 -3.51 9.10 -9.83
N TYR A 86 -3.03 9.17 -8.59
CA TYR A 86 -1.80 8.50 -8.17
C TYR A 86 -1.84 8.19 -6.67
N ILE A 87 -0.96 7.28 -6.24
CA ILE A 87 -0.75 6.98 -4.83
C ILE A 87 0.59 7.57 -4.42
N THR A 88 0.63 8.17 -3.24
CA THR A 88 1.85 8.66 -2.61
C THR A 88 2.08 7.97 -1.27
N GLU A 89 3.34 7.77 -0.93
CA GLU A 89 3.78 7.20 0.32
C GLU A 89 4.33 8.30 1.22
N VAL A 90 3.88 8.32 2.46
CA VAL A 90 4.33 9.30 3.44
C VAL A 90 4.88 8.54 4.65
N PRO A 91 6.17 8.68 4.99
CA PRO A 91 6.71 8.11 6.21
C PRO A 91 6.00 8.69 7.44
N ARG A 92 5.66 7.83 8.40
CA ARG A 92 5.13 8.20 9.72
C ARG A 92 5.92 7.48 10.82
N GLU A 93 5.79 7.92 12.06
CA GLU A 93 6.44 7.26 13.21
C GLU A 93 6.01 5.79 13.37
N ASP A 94 4.76 5.48 13.06
CA ASP A 94 4.14 4.15 13.14
C ASP A 94 4.26 3.33 11.84
N GLY A 95 5.00 3.82 10.84
CA GLY A 95 5.21 3.16 9.55
C GLY A 95 4.95 4.06 8.35
N THR A 96 4.55 3.47 7.22
CA THR A 96 4.24 4.20 5.99
C THR A 96 2.74 4.37 5.84
N ALA A 97 2.29 5.60 5.62
CA ALA A 97 0.93 5.91 5.20
C ALA A 97 0.84 5.98 3.67
N TYR A 98 -0.30 5.57 3.14
CA TYR A 98 -0.60 5.54 1.71
C TYR A 98 -1.80 6.45 1.43
N TYR A 99 -1.60 7.45 0.59
CA TYR A 99 -2.66 8.36 0.17
C TYR A 99 -2.94 8.21 -1.32
N GLN A 100 -4.19 8.02 -1.68
CA GLN A 100 -4.64 8.14 -3.05
C GLN A 100 -5.07 9.57 -3.31
N ILE A 101 -4.43 10.23 -4.27
CA ILE A 101 -4.75 11.60 -4.69
C ILE A 101 -5.41 11.53 -6.06
N LYS A 102 -6.59 12.13 -6.16
CA LYS A 102 -7.30 12.30 -7.43
C LYS A 102 -7.48 13.78 -7.69
N LYS A 103 -7.17 14.22 -8.90
CA LYS A 103 -7.25 15.61 -9.33
C LYS A 103 -8.07 15.69 -10.62
N ASN A 104 -9.00 16.63 -10.67
CA ASN A 104 -9.77 16.92 -11.88
C ASN A 104 -9.73 18.43 -12.17
N PRO A 105 -9.69 18.84 -13.45
CA PRO A 105 -9.81 20.23 -13.82
C PRO A 105 -11.21 20.74 -13.49
N VAL A 106 -11.31 21.95 -13.00
CA VAL A 106 -12.56 22.71 -12.89
C VAL A 106 -12.67 23.58 -14.11
N VAL A 107 -13.69 23.33 -14.91
CA VAL A 107 -13.92 24.00 -16.20
C VAL A 107 -15.17 24.86 -16.10
N LEU A 108 -15.04 26.15 -16.42
CA LEU A 108 -16.15 27.07 -16.61
C LEU A 108 -16.15 27.63 -18.04
N GLU A 109 -17.15 28.43 -18.37
CA GLU A 109 -17.19 29.16 -19.65
C GLU A 109 -15.92 30.00 -19.80
N GLY A 110 -15.06 29.60 -20.73
CA GLY A 110 -13.76 30.25 -20.96
C GLY A 110 -12.54 29.39 -20.67
N GLY A 111 -12.66 28.21 -20.10
CA GLY A 111 -11.57 27.27 -19.93
C GLY A 111 -11.39 26.71 -18.51
N VAL A 112 -10.21 26.14 -18.27
CA VAL A 112 -9.85 25.58 -16.96
C VAL A 112 -9.51 26.70 -15.99
N ILE A 113 -10.26 26.81 -14.89
CA ILE A 113 -10.09 27.83 -13.86
C ILE A 113 -9.31 27.35 -12.65
N GLY A 114 -9.10 26.03 -12.54
CA GLY A 114 -8.40 25.46 -11.39
C GLY A 114 -8.52 23.95 -11.34
N ILE A 115 -8.21 23.40 -10.17
CA ILE A 115 -8.18 21.96 -9.89
C ILE A 115 -8.98 21.69 -8.63
N VAL A 116 -9.90 20.72 -8.70
CA VAL A 116 -10.46 20.08 -7.51
C VAL A 116 -9.76 18.76 -7.28
N GLY A 117 -9.37 18.50 -6.05
CA GLY A 117 -8.72 17.25 -5.69
C GLY A 117 -9.35 16.61 -4.46
N LEU A 118 -9.17 15.29 -4.39
CA LEU A 118 -9.55 14.43 -3.29
C LEU A 118 -8.29 13.73 -2.79
N ILE A 119 -8.09 13.73 -1.48
CA ILE A 119 -7.05 12.95 -0.79
C ILE A 119 -7.76 11.89 0.05
N ASP A 120 -7.48 10.62 -0.23
CA ASP A 120 -8.05 9.47 0.47
C ASP A 120 -6.92 8.69 1.17
N ASP A 121 -7.01 8.53 2.50
CA ASP A 121 -6.08 7.69 3.25
C ASP A 121 -6.46 6.22 3.02
N ILE A 122 -5.64 5.55 2.22
CA ILE A 122 -5.82 4.14 1.87
C ILE A 122 -4.87 3.21 2.64
N THR A 123 -4.26 3.70 3.72
CA THR A 123 -3.23 2.98 4.49
C THR A 123 -3.74 1.63 4.98
N GLU A 124 -4.91 1.63 5.61
CA GLU A 124 -5.51 0.39 6.13
C GLU A 124 -5.86 -0.58 5.00
N ARG A 125 -6.41 -0.08 3.90
CA ARG A 125 -6.69 -0.92 2.72
C ARG A 125 -5.43 -1.57 2.18
N VAL A 126 -4.34 -0.81 2.01
CA VAL A 126 -3.05 -1.33 1.53
C VAL A 126 -2.45 -2.33 2.52
N ARG A 127 -2.56 -2.07 3.83
CA ARG A 127 -2.13 -3.02 4.87
C ARG A 127 -2.88 -4.34 4.78
N LEU A 128 -4.21 -4.29 4.69
CA LEU A 128 -5.05 -5.48 4.57
C LEU A 128 -4.78 -6.25 3.27
N GLU A 129 -4.60 -5.56 2.15
CA GLU A 129 -4.24 -6.18 0.87
C GLU A 129 -2.88 -6.90 0.96
N LYS A 130 -1.86 -6.25 1.56
CA LYS A 130 -0.54 -6.86 1.79
C LYS A 130 -0.62 -8.06 2.74
N GLN A 131 -1.42 -7.98 3.80
CA GLN A 131 -1.63 -9.10 4.72
C GLN A 131 -2.33 -10.26 4.01
N ALA A 132 -3.40 -10.00 3.27
CA ALA A 132 -4.11 -11.02 2.51
C ALA A 132 -3.20 -11.71 1.48
N GLN A 133 -2.37 -10.95 0.77
CA GLN A 133 -1.36 -11.48 -0.15
C GLN A 133 -0.34 -12.36 0.58
N ASN A 134 0.11 -11.92 1.76
CA ASN A 134 1.06 -12.69 2.57
C ASN A 134 0.45 -14.01 3.05
N TRP A 135 -0.77 -13.99 3.57
CA TRP A 135 -1.48 -15.22 3.98
C TRP A 135 -1.75 -16.17 2.81
N ALA A 136 -2.04 -15.61 1.64
CA ALA A 136 -2.29 -16.43 0.44
C ALA A 136 -1.08 -17.28 0.01
N ILE A 137 0.13 -16.90 0.36
CA ILE A 137 1.37 -17.56 -0.07
C ILE A 137 2.20 -18.18 1.08
N HIS A 138 1.82 -17.98 2.36
CA HIS A 138 2.51 -18.56 3.50
C HIS A 138 1.64 -19.63 4.19
N ASP A 139 2.31 -20.57 4.87
CA ASP A 139 1.70 -21.55 5.76
C ASP A 139 1.58 -20.95 7.16
N GLU A 140 0.36 -20.86 7.69
CA GLU A 140 0.07 -20.20 8.97
C GLU A 140 0.77 -20.84 10.15
N LEU A 141 0.95 -22.17 10.12
CA LEU A 141 1.56 -22.91 11.23
C LEU A 141 3.06 -22.68 11.31
N THR A 142 3.72 -22.73 10.17
CA THR A 142 5.20 -22.76 10.10
C THR A 142 5.83 -21.44 9.68
N GLY A 143 5.05 -20.57 9.03
CA GLY A 143 5.51 -19.32 8.45
C GLY A 143 6.44 -19.49 7.24
N LEU A 144 6.62 -20.72 6.74
CA LEU A 144 7.24 -20.98 5.43
C LEU A 144 6.25 -20.63 4.32
N TYR A 145 6.72 -20.59 3.07
CA TYR A 145 5.79 -20.49 1.96
C TYR A 145 4.88 -21.73 1.88
N ASN A 146 3.67 -21.53 1.39
CA ASN A 146 2.73 -22.62 1.15
C ASN A 146 2.77 -23.09 -0.31
N ARG A 147 1.98 -24.13 -0.64
CA ARG A 147 1.89 -24.67 -2.00
C ARG A 147 1.44 -23.61 -3.04
N ASN A 148 0.65 -22.62 -2.63
CA ASN A 148 0.15 -21.61 -3.54
C ASN A 148 1.27 -20.65 -4.04
N TYR A 149 2.33 -20.48 -3.24
CA TYR A 149 3.51 -19.72 -3.63
C TYR A 149 4.08 -20.20 -4.97
N LEU A 150 4.14 -21.52 -5.20
CA LEU A 150 4.64 -22.08 -6.46
C LEU A 150 3.81 -21.64 -7.67
N LYS A 151 2.49 -21.52 -7.50
CA LYS A 151 1.59 -21.10 -8.58
C LYS A 151 1.72 -19.60 -8.87
N VAL A 152 1.90 -18.78 -7.84
CA VAL A 152 1.90 -17.33 -7.95
C VAL A 152 3.29 -16.79 -8.30
N LYS A 153 4.34 -17.32 -7.67
CA LYS A 153 5.72 -16.81 -7.73
C LYS A 153 6.73 -17.78 -8.35
N GLY A 154 6.41 -19.07 -8.41
CA GLY A 154 7.36 -20.10 -8.87
C GLY A 154 7.89 -19.86 -10.27
N ALA A 155 7.05 -19.45 -11.20
CA ALA A 155 7.49 -19.16 -12.58
C ALA A 155 8.39 -17.92 -12.67
N GLU A 156 8.17 -16.93 -11.84
CA GLU A 156 8.95 -15.70 -11.77
C GLU A 156 10.34 -15.97 -11.16
N GLN A 157 10.38 -16.79 -10.11
CA GLN A 157 11.60 -17.21 -9.45
C GLN A 157 12.49 -18.07 -10.36
N LEU A 158 11.88 -18.96 -11.14
CA LEU A 158 12.60 -19.78 -12.13
C LEU A 158 13.21 -18.94 -13.27
N LYS A 159 12.56 -17.84 -13.67
CA LYS A 159 13.09 -16.94 -14.71
C LYS A 159 14.31 -16.14 -14.27
N GLY A 160 14.40 -15.80 -12.97
CA GLY A 160 15.53 -15.07 -12.38
C GLY A 160 16.65 -15.98 -11.85
N ALA A 161 16.44 -17.29 -11.82
CA ALA A 161 17.38 -18.22 -11.21
C ALA A 161 18.57 -18.53 -12.15
N THR A 162 19.75 -18.56 -11.56
CA THR A 162 20.95 -19.13 -12.20
C THR A 162 20.88 -20.66 -12.16
N MET A 163 20.96 -21.31 -13.29
CA MET A 163 20.96 -22.77 -13.35
C MET A 163 22.32 -23.35 -12.93
N PRO A 164 22.40 -24.49 -12.24
CA PRO A 164 21.32 -25.42 -11.92
C PRO A 164 20.53 -25.03 -10.68
N ILE A 165 19.25 -25.37 -10.62
CA ILE A 165 18.40 -25.30 -9.42
C ILE A 165 18.36 -26.68 -8.76
N THR A 166 18.60 -26.74 -7.46
CA THR A 166 18.45 -27.96 -6.66
C THR A 166 17.11 -27.91 -5.92
N ILE A 167 16.33 -28.98 -6.07
CA ILE A 167 15.07 -29.15 -5.35
C ILE A 167 15.22 -30.30 -4.36
N ILE A 168 14.94 -30.04 -3.11
CA ILE A 168 14.96 -31.01 -2.02
C ILE A 168 13.52 -31.21 -1.53
N MET A 169 13.06 -32.46 -1.52
CA MET A 169 11.79 -32.84 -0.90
C MET A 169 12.07 -33.49 0.44
N GLY A 170 11.37 -33.07 1.46
CA GLY A 170 11.47 -33.60 2.82
C GLY A 170 10.10 -33.97 3.37
N ASP A 171 10.07 -34.96 4.23
CA ASP A 171 8.89 -35.41 4.95
C ASP A 171 9.19 -35.46 6.45
N CYS A 172 8.23 -35.05 7.29
CA CYS A 172 8.40 -35.11 8.74
C CYS A 172 7.97 -36.47 9.27
N ASN A 173 8.90 -37.42 9.26
CA ASN A 173 8.67 -38.77 9.71
C ASN A 173 8.02 -38.84 11.10
N TYR A 174 7.11 -39.78 11.27
CA TYR A 174 6.41 -40.06 12.52
C TYR A 174 5.46 -38.95 13.04
N LEU A 175 5.11 -37.94 12.25
CA LEU A 175 4.17 -36.92 12.67
C LEU A 175 2.86 -37.51 13.18
N LYS A 176 2.29 -38.49 12.45
CA LYS A 176 1.08 -39.21 12.88
C LYS A 176 1.24 -39.86 14.26
N ARG A 177 2.36 -40.53 14.51
CA ARG A 177 2.64 -41.14 15.81
C ARG A 177 2.73 -40.14 16.94
N VAL A 178 3.35 -38.98 16.69
CA VAL A 178 3.40 -37.88 17.65
C VAL A 178 2.00 -37.38 17.96
N ASN A 179 1.18 -37.16 16.92
CA ASN A 179 -0.23 -36.77 17.10
C ASN A 179 -1.04 -37.80 17.90
N ASP A 180 -0.90 -39.07 17.57
CA ASP A 180 -1.67 -40.15 18.22
C ASP A 180 -1.28 -40.32 19.69
N VAL A 181 -0.02 -40.10 20.07
CA VAL A 181 0.49 -40.30 21.44
C VAL A 181 0.37 -39.03 22.29
N TYR A 182 0.67 -37.87 21.74
CA TYR A 182 0.82 -36.61 22.49
C TYR A 182 -0.20 -35.53 22.12
N GLY A 183 -1.01 -35.77 21.08
CA GLY A 183 -1.99 -34.81 20.57
C GLY A 183 -1.44 -33.89 19.49
N HIS A 184 -2.37 -33.23 18.78
CA HIS A 184 -2.07 -32.39 17.62
C HIS A 184 -1.17 -31.20 17.96
N GLU A 185 -1.26 -30.66 19.19
CA GLU A 185 -0.41 -29.53 19.62
C GLU A 185 1.09 -29.89 19.58
N TYR A 186 1.44 -31.13 19.94
CA TYR A 186 2.83 -31.60 19.87
C TYR A 186 3.29 -31.83 18.43
N GLY A 187 2.37 -32.30 17.55
CA GLY A 187 2.65 -32.37 16.11
C GLY A 187 2.91 -31.00 15.50
N ASP A 188 2.11 -30.01 15.88
CA ASP A 188 2.30 -28.63 15.45
C ASP A 188 3.65 -28.06 15.94
N LEU A 189 4.03 -28.33 17.19
CA LEU A 189 5.35 -27.96 17.71
C LEU A 189 6.49 -28.63 16.93
N LEU A 190 6.35 -29.89 16.57
CA LEU A 190 7.32 -30.61 15.75
C LEU A 190 7.48 -29.95 14.38
N LEU A 191 6.37 -29.65 13.70
CA LEU A 191 6.37 -28.98 12.39
C LEU A 191 7.00 -27.59 12.46
N LYS A 192 6.66 -26.80 13.50
CA LYS A 192 7.30 -25.48 13.76
C LYS A 192 8.80 -25.61 13.97
N ARG A 193 9.23 -26.66 14.67
CA ARG A 193 10.67 -26.92 14.91
C ARG A 193 11.41 -27.25 13.63
N VAL A 194 10.83 -28.17 12.81
CA VAL A 194 11.40 -28.51 11.48
C VAL A 194 11.52 -27.28 10.61
N ALA A 195 10.45 -26.49 10.51
CA ALA A 195 10.44 -25.25 9.73
C ALA A 195 11.49 -24.24 10.19
N ARG A 196 11.71 -24.13 11.51
CA ARG A 196 12.76 -23.28 12.09
C ARG A 196 14.14 -23.75 11.65
N VAL A 197 14.43 -25.05 11.79
CA VAL A 197 15.73 -25.63 11.38
C VAL A 197 15.97 -25.39 9.89
N ILE A 198 14.95 -25.62 9.04
CA ILE A 198 15.07 -25.33 7.62
C ILE A 198 15.43 -23.86 7.39
N ARG A 199 14.70 -22.93 8.00
CA ARG A 199 14.91 -21.48 7.82
C ARG A 199 16.29 -21.02 8.29
N GLU A 200 16.76 -21.53 9.42
CA GLU A 200 18.08 -21.16 10.00
C GLU A 200 19.26 -21.65 9.14
N ASN A 201 19.03 -22.70 8.32
CA ASN A 201 20.06 -23.29 7.47
C ASN A 201 19.80 -23.09 5.97
N LEU A 202 18.83 -22.24 5.60
CA LEU A 202 18.50 -21.98 4.21
C LEU A 202 19.60 -21.15 3.56
N PRO A 203 20.19 -21.58 2.44
CA PRO A 203 21.16 -20.78 1.70
C PRO A 203 20.57 -19.47 1.20
N PRO A 204 21.36 -18.42 0.95
CA PRO A 204 20.91 -17.19 0.31
C PRO A 204 20.17 -17.49 -1.00
N GLU A 205 19.18 -16.66 -1.33
CA GLU A 205 18.37 -16.79 -2.56
C GLU A 205 17.60 -18.10 -2.71
N SER A 206 17.51 -18.90 -1.63
CA SER A 206 16.74 -20.14 -1.58
C SER A 206 15.37 -19.91 -0.99
N VAL A 207 14.42 -20.77 -1.33
CA VAL A 207 13.07 -20.73 -0.76
C VAL A 207 12.71 -22.06 -0.14
N ALA A 208 11.97 -22.02 0.96
CA ALA A 208 11.43 -23.21 1.63
C ALA A 208 9.91 -23.11 1.75
N LEU A 209 9.25 -24.21 1.47
CA LEU A 209 7.80 -24.32 1.48
C LEU A 209 7.36 -25.51 2.34
N ARG A 210 6.17 -25.39 2.91
CA ARG A 210 5.38 -26.52 3.37
C ARG A 210 4.27 -26.77 2.37
N ILE A 211 4.29 -27.93 1.68
CA ILE A 211 3.38 -28.23 0.57
C ILE A 211 2.15 -29.01 1.01
N GLY A 212 2.25 -29.73 2.10
CA GLY A 212 1.21 -30.58 2.67
C GLY A 212 1.45 -30.80 4.15
N GLY A 213 0.67 -31.67 4.79
CA GLY A 213 0.70 -31.92 6.23
C GLY A 213 2.09 -32.04 6.85
N ASP A 214 2.89 -32.96 6.37
CA ASP A 214 4.27 -33.28 6.82
C ASP A 214 5.33 -33.03 5.75
N GLU A 215 4.94 -32.57 4.55
CA GLU A 215 5.81 -32.41 3.40
C GLU A 215 6.40 -31.00 3.27
N PHE A 216 7.70 -30.94 3.09
CA PHE A 216 8.48 -29.73 2.87
C PHE A 216 9.20 -29.76 1.51
N LEU A 217 9.31 -28.61 0.87
CA LEU A 217 10.10 -28.42 -0.34
C LEU A 217 11.09 -27.28 -0.13
N ILE A 218 12.34 -27.49 -0.54
CA ILE A 218 13.35 -26.44 -0.54
C ILE A 218 13.87 -26.33 -1.98
N ALA A 219 13.89 -25.13 -2.52
CA ALA A 219 14.49 -24.83 -3.81
C ALA A 219 15.68 -23.89 -3.61
N CYS A 220 16.85 -24.33 -4.03
CA CYS A 220 18.11 -23.62 -3.88
C CYS A 220 18.69 -23.26 -5.25
N ASN A 221 19.13 -22.01 -5.39
CA ASN A 221 19.97 -21.57 -6.49
C ASN A 221 21.42 -21.88 -6.12
N HIS A 222 22.14 -22.60 -6.97
CA HIS A 222 23.56 -22.93 -6.82
C HIS A 222 23.96 -23.58 -5.47
N PHE A 223 24.11 -24.91 -5.46
CA PHE A 223 25.09 -25.55 -4.59
C PHE A 223 26.40 -25.65 -5.39
N SER A 224 27.37 -24.84 -5.04
CA SER A 224 28.77 -25.03 -5.45
C SER A 224 29.45 -25.93 -4.44
#